data_84797ada7b4eae1dc5974c86e9ae1d80
#
_entry.id   84797ada7b4eae1dc5974c86e9ae1d80
#
_cell.length_a   1.000
_cell.length_b   1.000
_cell.length_c   1.000
_cell.angle_alpha   90.00
_cell.angle_beta   90.00
_cell.angle_gamma   90.00
#
_symmetry.space_group_name_H-M   'P 1'
#
loop_
_entity.id
_entity.type
_entity.pdbx_description
1 polymer ?
#
loop_
_entity_poly.entity_id
_entity_poly.type
_entity_poly.pdbx_seq_one_letter_code
_entity_poly.pdbx_strand_id
1 'polypeptide(L)' 'AFGSSTSISFFTPERGDVMIGVYDMLGNLVKEVANDMYEPGMYMLEFSSENVAPGTYFLRMTAAGFSVTNTMNVVK' A
#
# COMPACT_ATOMS: atom_id res chain seq x y z
N ALA A 1 10.18 -6.86 -6.00
CA ALA A 1 9.37 -7.55 -7.02
C ALA A 1 8.68 -8.77 -6.42
N PHE A 2 7.50 -9.08 -6.90
CA PHE A 2 6.73 -10.23 -6.41
C PHE A 2 5.84 -10.76 -7.52
N GLY A 3 5.43 -12.03 -7.41
CA GLY A 3 4.59 -12.69 -8.40
C GLY A 3 3.10 -12.42 -8.19
N SER A 4 2.47 -13.14 -7.25
CA SER A 4 1.02 -13.06 -7.06
C SER A 4 0.59 -12.29 -5.83
N SER A 5 1.43 -12.21 -4.80
CA SER A 5 1.11 -11.46 -3.59
C SER A 5 2.36 -11.05 -2.85
N THR A 6 2.23 -10.03 -2.01
CA THR A 6 3.30 -9.58 -1.13
C THR A 6 2.69 -9.06 0.17
N SER A 7 3.50 -9.08 1.22
CA SER A 7 3.10 -8.51 2.51
C SER A 7 3.58 -7.07 2.62
N ILE A 8 2.71 -6.22 3.12
CA ILE A 8 3.00 -4.82 3.36
C ILE A 8 2.97 -4.60 4.87
N SER A 9 4.12 -4.19 5.42
CA SER A 9 4.21 -3.87 6.85
C SER A 9 4.20 -2.37 7.03
N PHE A 10 3.47 -1.91 8.02
CA PHE A 10 3.50 -0.49 8.36
C PHE A 10 3.37 -0.28 9.86
N PHE A 11 3.86 0.87 10.31
CA PHE A 11 3.81 1.26 11.70
C PHE A 11 3.03 2.55 11.82
N THR A 12 2.08 2.61 12.75
CA THR A 12 1.38 3.85 13.07
C THR A 12 1.70 4.25 14.50
N PRO A 13 2.29 5.44 14.69
CA PRO A 13 2.63 5.91 16.05
C PRO A 13 1.43 6.43 16.82
N GLU A 14 0.35 6.78 16.14
CA GLU A 14 -0.84 7.34 16.76
C GLU A 14 -2.09 6.68 16.21
N ARG A 15 -3.14 6.64 17.01
CA ARG A 15 -4.44 6.19 16.56
C ARG A 15 -4.98 7.18 15.53
N GLY A 16 -5.50 6.68 14.43
CA GLY A 16 -6.08 7.52 13.40
C GLY A 16 -6.37 6.78 12.12
N ASP A 17 -6.88 7.51 11.15
CA ASP A 17 -7.17 6.94 9.85
C ASP A 17 -5.89 6.68 9.08
N VAL A 18 -5.81 5.48 8.50
CA VAL A 18 -4.69 5.08 7.65
C VAL A 18 -5.25 4.64 6.31
N MET A 19 -4.70 5.20 5.25
CA MET A 19 -5.04 4.81 3.89
C MET A 19 -3.78 4.33 3.19
N ILE A 20 -3.86 3.14 2.60
CA ILE A 20 -2.78 2.59 1.80
C ILE A 20 -3.34 2.26 0.43
N GLY A 21 -2.76 2.84 -0.60
CA GLY A 21 -3.19 2.64 -1.97
C GLY A 21 -2.03 2.34 -2.90
N VAL A 22 -2.34 1.60 -3.97
CA VAL A 22 -1.39 1.30 -5.05
C VAL A 22 -1.77 2.17 -6.23
N TYR A 23 -0.79 2.93 -6.73
CA TYR A 23 -0.98 3.88 -7.82
C TYR A 23 -0.09 3.49 -8.99
N ASP A 24 -0.58 3.73 -10.20
CA ASP A 24 0.22 3.50 -11.41
C ASP A 24 1.17 4.67 -11.68
N MET A 25 1.92 4.58 -12.77
CA MET A 25 2.91 5.61 -13.15
C MET A 25 2.28 6.95 -13.48
N LEU A 26 0.99 6.96 -13.79
CA LEU A 26 0.25 8.17 -14.11
C LEU A 26 -0.42 8.81 -12.90
N GLY A 27 -0.30 8.16 -11.73
CA GLY A 27 -0.90 8.65 -10.51
C GLY A 27 -2.34 8.20 -10.28
N ASN A 28 -2.83 7.26 -11.05
CA ASN A 28 -4.18 6.74 -10.88
C ASN A 28 -4.20 5.64 -9.81
N LEU A 29 -5.22 5.65 -8.98
CA LEU A 29 -5.40 4.61 -7.98
C LEU A 29 -5.77 3.30 -8.66
N VAL A 30 -4.91 2.30 -8.51
CA VAL A 30 -5.13 0.97 -9.06
C VAL A 30 -5.87 0.08 -8.07
N LYS A 31 -5.49 0.15 -6.80
CA LYS A 31 -6.10 -0.65 -5.76
C LYS A 31 -5.96 0.02 -4.41
N GLU A 32 -7.03 0.00 -3.63
CA GLU A 32 -7.00 0.44 -2.24
C GLU A 32 -6.73 -0.77 -1.37
N VAL A 33 -5.61 -0.75 -0.64
CA VAL A 33 -5.19 -1.87 0.21
C VAL A 33 -5.80 -1.74 1.60
N ALA A 34 -5.83 -0.54 2.14
CA ALA A 34 -6.41 -0.27 3.44
C ALA A 34 -6.97 1.14 3.48
N ASN A 35 -8.09 1.30 4.18
CA ASN A 35 -8.69 2.60 4.40
C ASN A 35 -9.57 2.48 5.64
N ASP A 36 -8.95 2.57 6.80
CA ASP A 36 -9.63 2.33 8.05
C ASP A 36 -8.90 3.02 9.19
N MET A 37 -9.51 3.01 10.36
CA MET A 37 -8.90 3.53 11.57
C MET A 37 -8.07 2.44 12.24
N TYR A 38 -6.84 2.76 12.63
CA TYR A 38 -5.93 1.84 13.27
C TYR A 38 -5.45 2.38 14.62
N GLU A 39 -5.31 1.47 15.57
CA GLU A 39 -4.66 1.78 16.85
C GLU A 39 -3.14 1.83 16.65
N PRO A 40 -2.39 2.51 17.54
CA PRO A 40 -0.94 2.52 17.42
C PRO A 40 -0.36 1.11 17.41
N GLY A 41 0.65 0.89 16.59
CA GLY A 41 1.33 -0.40 16.53
C GLY A 41 1.82 -0.76 15.14
N MET A 42 2.28 -2.01 15.05
CA MET A 42 2.76 -2.59 13.79
C MET A 42 1.67 -3.45 13.18
N TYR A 43 1.50 -3.32 11.86
CA TYR A 43 0.50 -4.08 11.13
C TYR A 43 1.11 -4.71 9.88
N MET A 44 0.50 -5.78 9.42
CA MET A 44 0.90 -6.44 8.19
C MET A 44 -0.34 -6.72 7.36
N LEU A 45 -0.31 -6.31 6.10
CA LEU A 45 -1.38 -6.53 5.15
C LEU A 45 -0.86 -7.28 3.95
N GLU A 46 -1.72 -8.03 3.29
CA GLU A 46 -1.36 -8.75 2.09
C GLU A 46 -1.97 -8.07 0.87
N PHE A 47 -1.13 -7.82 -0.13
CA PHE A 47 -1.56 -7.27 -1.41
C PHE A 47 -1.48 -8.36 -2.48
N SER A 48 -2.60 -8.59 -3.17
CA SER A 48 -2.66 -9.54 -4.28
C SER A 48 -2.57 -8.79 -5.59
N SER A 49 -1.72 -9.29 -6.50
CA SER A 49 -1.55 -8.69 -7.82
C SER A 49 -2.37 -9.39 -8.91
N GLU A 50 -3.33 -10.22 -8.55
CA GLU A 50 -4.10 -11.03 -9.50
C GLU A 50 -4.69 -10.23 -10.66
N ASN A 51 -5.25 -9.08 -10.37
CA ASN A 51 -5.91 -8.25 -11.37
C ASN A 51 -5.10 -7.02 -11.73
N VAL A 52 -3.79 -7.05 -11.50
CA VAL A 52 -2.90 -5.92 -11.74
C VAL A 52 -1.93 -6.31 -12.85
N ALA A 53 -1.82 -5.46 -13.86
CA ALA A 53 -0.88 -5.69 -14.95
C ALA A 53 0.57 -5.61 -14.45
N PRO A 54 1.50 -6.38 -15.04
CA PRO A 54 2.91 -6.27 -14.65
C PRO A 54 3.45 -4.87 -14.93
N GLY A 55 4.31 -4.40 -14.07
CA GLY A 55 4.92 -3.09 -14.24
C GLY A 55 5.31 -2.45 -12.92
N THR A 56 5.64 -1.17 -12.99
CA THR A 56 6.05 -0.39 -11.84
C THR A 56 4.87 0.38 -11.27
N TYR A 57 4.72 0.31 -9.96
CA TYR A 57 3.63 0.97 -9.23
C TYR A 57 4.19 1.68 -8.01
N PHE A 58 3.39 2.57 -7.45
CA PHE A 58 3.72 3.26 -6.20
C PHE A 58 2.77 2.83 -5.11
N LEU A 59 3.33 2.45 -3.98
CA LEU A 59 2.57 2.15 -2.78
C LEU A 59 2.61 3.39 -1.90
N ARG A 60 1.45 3.99 -1.67
CA ARG A 60 1.36 5.21 -0.87
C ARG A 60 0.56 4.95 0.39
N MET A 61 1.17 5.26 1.53
CA MET A 61 0.51 5.23 2.83
C MET A 61 0.30 6.65 3.32
N THR A 62 -0.92 6.98 3.66
CA THR A 62 -1.26 8.27 4.24
C THR A 62 -1.87 8.03 5.62
N ALA A 63 -1.33 8.71 6.62
CA ALA A 63 -1.82 8.63 7.99
C ALA A 63 -1.81 10.03 8.58
N ALA A 64 -2.36 10.17 9.79
CA ALA A 64 -2.38 11.46 10.47
C ALA A 64 -0.96 11.99 10.65
N GLY A 65 -0.68 13.12 10.04
CA GLY A 65 0.59 13.81 10.20
C GLY A 65 1.71 13.39 9.28
N PHE A 66 1.53 12.36 8.43
CA PHE A 66 2.60 11.97 7.50
C PHE A 66 2.07 11.16 6.32
N SER A 67 2.88 11.08 5.28
CA SER A 67 2.65 10.17 4.17
C SER A 67 3.98 9.59 3.70
N VAL A 68 3.93 8.35 3.21
CA VAL A 68 5.10 7.62 2.73
C VAL A 68 4.76 7.01 1.38
N THR A 69 5.68 7.12 0.43
CA THR A 69 5.51 6.53 -0.89
C THR A 69 6.71 5.63 -1.19
N ASN A 70 6.44 4.41 -1.59
CA ASN A 70 7.45 3.44 -2.00
C ASN A 70 7.15 2.94 -3.40
N THR A 71 8.21 2.62 -4.14
CA THR A 71 8.08 2.02 -5.46
C THR A 71 7.97 0.51 -5.31
N MET A 72 7.10 -0.10 -6.12
CA MET A 72 7.04 -1.55 -6.16
C MET A 72 6.86 -2.03 -7.60
N ASN A 73 7.38 -3.23 -7.87
CA ASN A 73 7.29 -3.84 -9.19
C ASN A 73 6.44 -5.09 -9.12
N VAL A 74 5.51 -5.21 -10.05
CA VAL A 74 4.68 -6.41 -10.20
C VAL A 74 5.27 -7.23 -11.34
N VAL A 75 5.58 -8.47 -11.06
CA VAL A 75 6.15 -9.42 -12.02
C VAL A 75 5.20 -10.60 -12.14
N LYS A 76 4.88 -10.96 -13.37
CA LYS A 76 4.01 -12.10 -13.64
C LYS A 76 4.60 -13.01 -14.69
#